data_2b8cab6c6401304b4d89460dc3cd4bee
#
_entry.id   2b8cab6c6401304b4d89460dc3cd4bee
#
_cell.length_a   1.000
_cell.length_b   1.000
_cell.length_c   1.000
_cell.angle_alpha   90.00
_cell.angle_beta   90.00
_cell.angle_gamma   90.00
#
_symmetry.space_group_name_H-M   'P 1'
#
loop_
_entity.id
_entity.type
_entity.pdbx_description
1 polymer ?
#
loop_
_entity_poly.entity_id
_entity_poly.type
_entity_poly.pdbx_seq_one_letter_code
_entity_poly.pdbx_strand_id
1 'polypeptide(L)'
;MSVSSATAPQQVTPEPASGVRVRSATAADVPAIFENIGYWASQGKMLVRPIPSIFENLRDFFVAEVDTPSGPVFAGNGSLHVLWGDIAEIRGLAVAPDVSARGVGRALVAACEAEARRLGIPIVFAWTYSVGFFEKCGFTLIDKSRELHPRVWSECLRCPFFGGCNENGLVKRLEGVPMPIGLPEPPPAQVPPGIR
;
A
#
# COMPACT_ATOMS: atom_id res chain seq x y z
N MET A 1 22.96 -41.55 -14.91
CA MET A 1 21.73 -40.86 -14.52
C MET A 1 22.12 -39.41 -14.22
N SER A 2 21.97 -38.52 -15.22
CA SER A 2 22.33 -37.12 -15.08
C SER A 2 21.15 -36.35 -14.52
N VAL A 3 21.32 -35.74 -13.34
CA VAL A 3 20.32 -34.82 -12.75
C VAL A 3 20.51 -33.46 -13.40
N SER A 4 19.50 -33.05 -14.17
CA SER A 4 19.42 -31.72 -14.77
C SER A 4 19.18 -30.65 -13.68
N SER A 5 20.14 -29.75 -13.54
CA SER A 5 20.05 -28.62 -12.60
C SER A 5 19.08 -27.58 -13.17
N ALA A 6 17.89 -27.46 -12.58
CA ALA A 6 16.93 -26.42 -12.93
C ALA A 6 17.41 -25.08 -12.34
N THR A 7 17.81 -24.17 -13.21
CA THR A 7 18.15 -22.78 -12.84
C THR A 7 16.89 -22.05 -12.39
N ALA A 8 16.87 -21.57 -11.15
CA ALA A 8 15.79 -20.75 -10.62
C ALA A 8 15.64 -19.45 -11.43
N PRO A 9 14.42 -18.97 -11.68
CA PRO A 9 14.20 -17.71 -12.40
C PRO A 9 14.77 -16.53 -11.62
N GLN A 10 15.66 -15.78 -12.27
CA GLN A 10 16.18 -14.53 -11.76
C GLN A 10 15.04 -13.51 -11.59
N GLN A 11 14.86 -13.05 -10.36
CA GLN A 11 13.93 -11.97 -10.05
C GLN A 11 14.47 -10.68 -10.70
N VAL A 12 13.76 -10.19 -11.72
CA VAL A 12 13.97 -8.85 -12.28
C VAL A 12 13.36 -7.86 -11.27
N THR A 13 14.19 -7.36 -10.37
CA THR A 13 13.86 -6.16 -9.60
C THR A 13 13.85 -4.98 -10.57
N PRO A 14 12.75 -4.21 -10.69
CA PRO A 14 12.78 -2.99 -11.50
C PRO A 14 13.84 -2.05 -10.92
N GLU A 15 14.73 -1.57 -11.80
CA GLU A 15 15.75 -0.58 -11.44
C GLU A 15 15.09 0.65 -10.81
N PRO A 16 15.51 1.09 -9.61
CA PRO A 16 14.97 2.30 -9.01
C PRO A 16 15.24 3.49 -9.92
N ALA A 17 14.26 4.35 -10.13
CA ALA A 17 14.47 5.64 -10.77
C ALA A 17 15.64 6.31 -10.07
N SER A 18 16.68 6.72 -10.83
CA SER A 18 17.95 7.19 -10.32
C SER A 18 17.76 8.21 -9.19
N GLY A 19 18.23 7.87 -7.99
CA GLY A 19 18.22 8.72 -6.81
C GLY A 19 17.10 8.51 -5.80
N VAL A 20 16.19 7.54 -5.99
CA VAL A 20 15.16 7.19 -5.00
C VAL A 20 15.46 5.81 -4.43
N ARG A 21 15.61 5.72 -3.11
CA ARG A 21 15.78 4.46 -2.38
C ARG A 21 14.57 4.22 -1.50
N VAL A 22 14.04 2.98 -1.47
CA VAL A 22 12.95 2.58 -0.57
C VAL A 22 13.45 1.50 0.38
N ARG A 23 13.13 1.64 1.65
CA ARG A 23 13.44 0.68 2.71
C ARG A 23 12.25 0.49 3.64
N SER A 24 12.26 -0.59 4.42
CA SER A 24 11.33 -0.75 5.54
C SER A 24 11.52 0.37 6.56
N ALA A 25 10.41 0.82 7.16
CA ALA A 25 10.43 1.82 8.20
C ALA A 25 11.00 1.26 9.51
N THR A 26 11.59 2.13 10.30
CA THR A 26 12.05 1.90 11.67
C THR A 26 11.32 2.82 12.64
N ALA A 27 11.45 2.58 13.95
CA ALA A 27 10.85 3.45 14.96
C ALA A 27 11.30 4.93 14.84
N ALA A 28 12.51 5.15 14.34
CA ALA A 28 13.06 6.50 14.12
C ALA A 28 12.33 7.27 13.01
N ASP A 29 11.66 6.58 12.08
CA ASP A 29 10.94 7.19 10.97
C ASP A 29 9.52 7.65 11.34
N VAL A 30 8.99 7.18 12.48
CA VAL A 30 7.60 7.44 12.88
C VAL A 30 7.24 8.92 12.95
N PRO A 31 8.08 9.83 13.49
CA PRO A 31 7.80 11.25 13.46
C PRO A 31 7.61 11.81 12.03
N ALA A 32 8.53 11.48 11.11
CA ALA A 32 8.46 11.93 9.72
C ALA A 32 7.24 11.37 8.98
N ILE A 33 6.90 10.09 9.20
CA ILE A 33 5.69 9.45 8.67
C ILE A 33 4.45 10.17 9.19
N PHE A 34 4.38 10.44 10.49
CA PHE A 34 3.24 11.12 11.11
C PHE A 34 3.04 12.53 10.55
N GLU A 35 4.10 13.31 10.46
CA GLU A 35 4.07 14.67 9.92
C GLU A 35 3.65 14.68 8.45
N ASN A 36 4.20 13.78 7.62
CA ASN A 36 3.86 13.69 6.21
C ASN A 36 2.39 13.28 5.97
N ILE A 37 1.88 12.27 6.70
CA ILE A 37 0.47 11.90 6.65
C ILE A 37 -0.41 13.05 7.15
N GLY A 38 -0.02 13.71 8.25
CA GLY A 38 -0.72 14.85 8.82
C GLY A 38 -0.84 16.03 7.84
N TYR A 39 0.24 16.33 7.10
CA TYR A 39 0.21 17.34 6.06
C TYR A 39 -0.87 17.05 5.00
N TRP A 40 -0.86 15.84 4.40
CA TRP A 40 -1.83 15.50 3.37
C TRP A 40 -3.26 15.34 3.91
N ALA A 41 -3.40 14.91 5.17
CA ALA A 41 -4.70 14.86 5.84
C ALA A 41 -5.28 16.28 6.06
N SER A 42 -4.45 17.27 6.42
CA SER A 42 -4.88 18.68 6.54
C SER A 42 -5.34 19.27 5.21
N GLN A 43 -4.88 18.70 4.09
CA GLN A 43 -5.32 19.06 2.74
C GLN A 43 -6.56 18.25 2.27
N GLY A 44 -7.14 17.41 3.13
CA GLY A 44 -8.28 16.56 2.78
C GLY A 44 -7.97 15.47 1.76
N LYS A 45 -6.69 15.06 1.64
CA LYS A 45 -6.23 14.07 0.65
C LYS A 45 -6.10 12.65 1.20
N MET A 46 -6.16 12.49 2.51
CA MET A 46 -6.09 11.20 3.20
C MET A 46 -6.60 11.31 4.63
N LEU A 47 -6.76 10.17 5.30
CA LEU A 47 -7.12 10.11 6.71
C LEU A 47 -5.90 10.31 7.62
N VAL A 48 -6.11 10.99 8.74
CA VAL A 48 -5.11 11.10 9.81
C VAL A 48 -4.83 9.71 10.38
N ARG A 49 -3.56 9.44 10.71
CA ARG A 49 -3.16 8.25 11.47
C ARG A 49 -2.50 8.68 12.78
N PRO A 50 -3.07 8.27 13.92
CA PRO A 50 -2.46 8.56 15.22
C PRO A 50 -1.14 7.80 15.36
N ILE A 51 -0.19 8.39 16.09
CA ILE A 51 1.14 7.80 16.34
C ILE A 51 1.07 6.35 16.85
N PRO A 52 0.20 5.99 17.83
CA PRO A 52 0.07 4.59 18.25
C PRO A 52 -0.24 3.64 17.10
N SER A 53 -1.15 4.03 16.19
CA SER A 53 -1.49 3.20 15.03
C SER A 53 -0.31 3.02 14.06
N ILE A 54 0.57 4.02 13.93
CA ILE A 54 1.79 3.88 13.11
C ILE A 54 2.75 2.88 13.76
N PHE A 55 2.94 2.94 15.08
CA PHE A 55 3.78 1.98 15.81
C PHE A 55 3.24 0.55 15.75
N GLU A 56 1.94 0.36 15.95
CA GLU A 56 1.28 -0.96 15.90
C GLU A 56 1.44 -1.64 14.53
N ASN A 57 1.48 -0.83 13.46
CA ASN A 57 1.61 -1.30 12.07
C ASN A 57 2.99 -0.96 11.47
N LEU A 58 4.02 -0.71 12.29
CA LEU A 58 5.33 -0.22 11.80
C LEU A 58 5.95 -1.13 10.73
N ARG A 59 5.76 -2.43 10.83
CA ARG A 59 6.29 -3.42 9.90
C ARG A 59 5.66 -3.35 8.50
N ASP A 60 4.47 -2.77 8.39
CA ASP A 60 3.78 -2.58 7.12
C ASP A 60 4.37 -1.41 6.32
N PHE A 61 5.08 -0.48 7.01
CA PHE A 61 5.53 0.78 6.42
C PHE A 61 6.86 0.66 5.69
N PHE A 62 6.90 1.37 4.57
CA PHE A 62 8.10 1.69 3.79
C PHE A 62 8.33 3.19 3.80
N VAL A 63 9.61 3.57 3.80
CA VAL A 63 10.07 4.95 3.67
C VAL A 63 10.87 5.06 2.38
N ALA A 64 10.57 6.09 1.60
CA ALA A 64 11.39 6.50 0.48
C ALA A 64 12.35 7.61 0.91
N GLU A 65 13.58 7.53 0.43
CA GLU A 65 14.63 8.52 0.62
C GLU A 65 15.17 8.96 -0.73
N VAL A 66 15.59 10.20 -0.84
CA VAL A 66 16.33 10.73 -1.99
C VAL A 66 17.69 11.21 -1.55
N ASP A 67 18.70 10.93 -2.36
CA ASP A 67 20.05 11.37 -2.07
C ASP A 67 20.20 12.86 -2.34
N THR A 68 20.80 13.57 -1.38
CA THR A 68 21.18 14.97 -1.50
C THR A 68 22.68 15.11 -1.20
N PRO A 69 23.32 16.25 -1.55
CA PRO A 69 24.71 16.50 -1.17
C PRO A 69 24.98 16.41 0.34
N SER A 70 23.94 16.61 1.17
CA SER A 70 24.01 16.53 2.63
C SER A 70 23.66 15.15 3.18
N GLY A 71 23.40 14.16 2.32
CA GLY A 71 22.97 12.81 2.67
C GLY A 71 21.52 12.52 2.26
N PRO A 72 21.02 11.30 2.56
CA PRO A 72 19.65 10.92 2.22
C PRO A 72 18.64 11.71 3.06
N VAL A 73 17.56 12.16 2.41
CA VAL A 73 16.44 12.84 3.06
C VAL A 73 15.15 12.06 2.87
N PHE A 74 14.27 12.13 3.85
CA PHE A 74 12.94 11.55 3.76
C PHE A 74 12.17 12.15 2.58
N ALA A 75 11.63 11.28 1.72
CA ALA A 75 10.94 11.67 0.50
C ALA A 75 9.47 11.22 0.48
N GLY A 76 9.07 10.34 1.38
CA GLY A 76 7.70 9.86 1.46
C GLY A 76 7.58 8.53 2.18
N ASN A 77 6.35 8.09 2.35
CA ASN A 77 6.00 6.83 2.98
C ASN A 77 4.82 6.15 2.29
N GLY A 78 4.68 4.86 2.53
CA GLY A 78 3.53 4.04 2.18
C GLY A 78 3.54 2.77 3.02
N SER A 79 2.43 2.08 3.11
CA SER A 79 2.35 0.81 3.83
C SER A 79 1.59 -0.23 3.03
N LEU A 80 1.94 -1.51 3.22
CA LEU A 80 1.19 -2.65 2.72
C LEU A 80 0.52 -3.35 3.89
N HIS A 81 -0.78 -3.21 4.02
CA HIS A 81 -1.56 -3.83 5.08
C HIS A 81 -2.27 -5.10 4.59
N VAL A 82 -1.96 -6.24 5.18
CA VAL A 82 -2.58 -7.52 4.82
C VAL A 82 -4.00 -7.56 5.36
N LEU A 83 -4.97 -7.71 4.46
CA LEU A 83 -6.40 -7.81 4.81
C LEU A 83 -6.85 -9.26 4.94
N TRP A 84 -6.38 -10.11 4.03
CA TRP A 84 -6.64 -11.55 3.99
C TRP A 84 -5.51 -12.26 3.24
N GLY A 85 -5.59 -13.58 3.14
CA GLY A 85 -4.52 -14.36 2.47
C GLY A 85 -4.40 -14.11 0.96
N ASP A 86 -5.39 -13.50 0.34
CA ASP A 86 -5.42 -13.20 -1.10
C ASP A 86 -5.39 -11.71 -1.43
N ILE A 87 -5.52 -10.82 -0.44
CA ILE A 87 -5.59 -9.38 -0.66
C ILE A 87 -4.84 -8.56 0.41
N ALA A 88 -4.10 -7.57 -0.04
CA ALA A 88 -3.50 -6.54 0.81
C ALA A 88 -3.79 -5.14 0.28
N GLU A 89 -3.77 -4.15 1.15
CA GLU A 89 -4.07 -2.75 0.84
C GLU A 89 -2.83 -1.87 0.94
N ILE A 90 -2.59 -1.06 -0.09
CA ILE A 90 -1.65 0.06 0.01
C ILE A 90 -2.33 1.20 0.76
N ARG A 91 -1.77 1.55 1.92
CA ARG A 91 -2.29 2.59 2.82
C ARG A 91 -1.29 3.71 3.04
N GLY A 92 -1.81 4.90 3.29
CA GLY A 92 -0.99 6.04 3.71
C GLY A 92 0.13 6.38 2.72
N LEU A 93 -0.09 6.15 1.43
CA LEU A 93 0.88 6.48 0.38
C LEU A 93 0.96 8.00 0.23
N ALA A 94 2.08 8.57 0.63
CA ALA A 94 2.30 10.00 0.63
C ALA A 94 3.74 10.36 0.24
N VAL A 95 3.89 11.27 -0.71
CA VAL A 95 5.18 11.87 -1.08
C VAL A 95 5.35 13.15 -0.28
N ALA A 96 6.54 13.40 0.25
CA ALA A 96 6.82 14.62 1.02
C ALA A 96 6.62 15.87 0.14
N PRO A 97 5.93 16.91 0.64
CA PRO A 97 5.53 18.06 -0.18
C PRO A 97 6.73 18.84 -0.74
N ASP A 98 7.83 18.88 0.00
CA ASP A 98 9.04 19.60 -0.38
C ASP A 98 9.98 18.79 -1.30
N VAL A 99 9.61 17.55 -1.63
CA VAL A 99 10.39 16.69 -2.48
C VAL A 99 9.85 16.71 -3.90
N SER A 100 10.59 17.36 -4.79
CA SER A 100 10.31 17.36 -6.23
C SER A 100 10.82 16.12 -6.99
N ALA A 101 11.31 15.12 -6.28
CA ALA A 101 11.89 13.91 -6.87
C ALA A 101 10.83 13.10 -7.62
N ARG A 102 11.09 12.89 -8.91
CA ARG A 102 10.21 12.12 -9.78
C ARG A 102 10.34 10.64 -9.47
N GLY A 103 9.19 9.98 -9.31
CA GLY A 103 9.16 8.53 -9.15
C GLY A 103 9.02 8.01 -7.71
N VAL A 104 9.08 8.86 -6.67
CA VAL A 104 8.94 8.44 -5.26
C VAL A 104 7.67 7.62 -5.02
N GLY A 105 6.50 8.11 -5.45
CA GLY A 105 5.25 7.37 -5.29
C GLY A 105 5.26 6.01 -6.00
N ARG A 106 5.83 5.94 -7.22
CA ARG A 106 5.97 4.67 -7.95
C ARG A 106 6.91 3.71 -7.24
N ALA A 107 8.01 4.20 -6.71
CA ALA A 107 8.97 3.38 -5.97
C ALA A 107 8.33 2.77 -4.71
N LEU A 108 7.51 3.56 -3.99
CA LEU A 108 6.74 3.08 -2.84
C LEU A 108 5.69 2.04 -3.24
N VAL A 109 4.94 2.24 -4.32
CA VAL A 109 4.00 1.24 -4.85
C VAL A 109 4.74 -0.04 -5.24
N ALA A 110 5.87 0.07 -5.94
CA ALA A 110 6.68 -1.09 -6.32
C ALA A 110 7.21 -1.87 -5.10
N ALA A 111 7.61 -1.18 -4.03
CA ALA A 111 8.02 -1.82 -2.78
C ALA A 111 6.84 -2.58 -2.12
N CYS A 112 5.65 -2.00 -2.08
CA CYS A 112 4.45 -2.67 -1.59
C CYS A 112 4.10 -3.90 -2.45
N GLU A 113 4.19 -3.80 -3.78
CA GLU A 113 3.97 -4.94 -4.68
C GLU A 113 5.00 -6.05 -4.49
N ALA A 114 6.27 -5.69 -4.29
CA ALA A 114 7.34 -6.65 -4.02
C ALA A 114 7.10 -7.40 -2.70
N GLU A 115 6.67 -6.69 -1.67
CA GLU A 115 6.32 -7.29 -0.39
C GLU A 115 5.09 -8.21 -0.50
N ALA A 116 4.03 -7.79 -1.22
CA ALA A 116 2.87 -8.63 -1.48
C ALA A 116 3.27 -9.93 -2.19
N ARG A 117 4.17 -9.85 -3.19
CA ARG A 117 4.73 -11.03 -3.87
C ARG A 117 5.51 -11.94 -2.91
N ARG A 118 6.34 -11.35 -2.06
CA ARG A 118 7.13 -12.08 -1.05
C ARG A 118 6.21 -12.82 -0.07
N LEU A 119 5.07 -12.23 0.29
CA LEU A 119 4.05 -12.81 1.17
C LEU A 119 3.13 -13.80 0.45
N GLY A 120 3.22 -13.93 -0.88
CA GLY A 120 2.32 -14.78 -1.67
C GLY A 120 0.90 -14.23 -1.81
N ILE A 121 0.72 -12.91 -1.66
CA ILE A 121 -0.57 -12.24 -1.77
C ILE A 121 -0.77 -11.75 -3.21
N PRO A 122 -1.78 -12.30 -3.92
CA PRO A 122 -1.94 -12.06 -5.35
C PRO A 122 -2.64 -10.76 -5.71
N ILE A 123 -3.38 -10.14 -4.81
CA ILE A 123 -4.16 -8.94 -5.10
C ILE A 123 -3.71 -7.79 -4.20
N VAL A 124 -3.41 -6.65 -4.82
CA VAL A 124 -3.14 -5.41 -4.12
C VAL A 124 -4.26 -4.42 -4.42
N PHE A 125 -4.77 -3.79 -3.38
CA PHE A 125 -5.89 -2.87 -3.40
C PHE A 125 -5.46 -1.49 -2.89
N ALA A 126 -6.14 -0.43 -3.31
CA ALA A 126 -5.95 0.91 -2.75
C ALA A 126 -7.25 1.72 -2.74
N TRP A 127 -7.51 2.44 -1.65
CA TRP A 127 -8.44 3.56 -1.63
C TRP A 127 -7.70 4.86 -1.97
N THR A 128 -8.26 5.66 -2.88
CA THR A 128 -7.56 6.87 -3.32
C THR A 128 -8.46 7.92 -3.96
N TYR A 129 -8.01 9.19 -3.88
CA TYR A 129 -8.48 10.29 -4.72
C TYR A 129 -7.65 10.44 -6.01
N SER A 130 -6.50 9.78 -6.10
CA SER A 130 -5.53 9.92 -7.19
C SER A 130 -5.61 8.77 -8.19
N VAL A 131 -6.80 8.54 -8.78
CA VAL A 131 -7.09 7.45 -9.72
C VAL A 131 -6.02 7.35 -10.81
N GLY A 132 -5.77 8.43 -11.54
CA GLY A 132 -4.81 8.43 -12.66
C GLY A 132 -3.35 8.14 -12.27
N PHE A 133 -2.97 8.30 -10.99
CA PHE A 133 -1.66 7.86 -10.51
C PHE A 133 -1.62 6.33 -10.41
N PHE A 134 -2.62 5.72 -9.78
CA PHE A 134 -2.66 4.26 -9.62
C PHE A 134 -2.88 3.54 -10.94
N GLU A 135 -3.68 4.10 -11.87
CA GLU A 135 -3.80 3.56 -13.24
C GLU A 135 -2.44 3.50 -13.95
N LYS A 136 -1.62 4.55 -13.82
CA LYS A 136 -0.23 4.55 -14.35
C LYS A 136 0.69 3.57 -13.63
N CYS A 137 0.30 3.05 -12.47
CA CYS A 137 0.96 1.94 -11.77
C CYS A 137 0.37 0.57 -12.15
N GLY A 138 -0.60 0.52 -13.08
CA GLY A 138 -1.21 -0.72 -13.56
C GLY A 138 -2.37 -1.22 -12.70
N PHE A 139 -2.98 -0.36 -11.89
CA PHE A 139 -4.20 -0.66 -11.16
C PHE A 139 -5.42 -0.39 -12.03
N THR A 140 -6.50 -1.12 -11.77
CA THR A 140 -7.80 -0.97 -12.44
C THR A 140 -8.84 -0.48 -11.44
N LEU A 141 -9.63 0.51 -11.85
CA LEU A 141 -10.77 1.01 -11.08
C LEU A 141 -11.83 -0.09 -10.96
N ILE A 142 -12.37 -0.28 -9.77
CA ILE A 142 -13.43 -1.26 -9.50
C ILE A 142 -14.76 -0.58 -9.15
N ASP A 143 -15.87 -1.26 -9.44
CA ASP A 143 -17.18 -0.90 -8.89
C ASP A 143 -17.25 -1.33 -7.43
N LYS A 144 -17.03 -0.37 -6.52
CA LYS A 144 -17.03 -0.62 -5.07
C LYS A 144 -18.34 -1.18 -4.54
N SER A 145 -19.46 -1.06 -5.29
CA SER A 145 -20.76 -1.61 -4.88
C SER A 145 -20.88 -3.11 -5.15
N ARG A 146 -20.05 -3.68 -6.01
CA ARG A 146 -20.14 -5.06 -6.51
C ARG A 146 -18.89 -5.89 -6.30
N GLU A 147 -17.72 -5.27 -6.36
CA GLU A 147 -16.44 -5.95 -6.48
C GLU A 147 -15.57 -5.87 -5.22
N LEU A 148 -16.09 -5.23 -4.17
CA LEU A 148 -15.32 -5.01 -2.96
C LEU A 148 -15.18 -6.29 -2.13
N HIS A 149 -13.95 -6.66 -1.81
CA HIS A 149 -13.68 -7.81 -0.96
C HIS A 149 -14.30 -7.64 0.44
N PRO A 150 -14.90 -8.69 1.06
CA PRO A 150 -15.58 -8.59 2.36
C PRO A 150 -14.72 -7.97 3.48
N ARG A 151 -13.41 -8.22 3.48
CA ARG A 151 -12.48 -7.64 4.47
C ARG A 151 -12.29 -6.14 4.30
N VAL A 152 -12.29 -5.65 3.05
CA VAL A 152 -12.26 -4.21 2.77
C VAL A 152 -13.52 -3.54 3.31
N TRP A 153 -14.70 -4.13 3.09
CA TRP A 153 -15.96 -3.66 3.67
C TRP A 153 -15.91 -3.54 5.19
N SER A 154 -15.32 -4.52 5.88
CA SER A 154 -15.22 -4.51 7.34
C SER A 154 -14.43 -3.30 7.87
N GLU A 155 -13.43 -2.84 7.13
CA GLU A 155 -12.68 -1.63 7.46
C GLU A 155 -13.51 -0.36 7.16
N CYS A 156 -14.18 -0.32 6.00
CA CYS A 156 -15.02 0.80 5.59
C CYS A 156 -16.16 1.07 6.59
N LEU A 157 -16.80 0.03 7.12
CA LEU A 157 -17.88 0.16 8.10
C LEU A 157 -17.45 0.81 9.42
N ARG A 158 -16.15 0.84 9.72
CA ARG A 158 -15.57 1.51 10.90
C ARG A 158 -15.08 2.93 10.58
N CYS A 159 -15.08 3.30 9.31
CA CYS A 159 -14.58 4.60 8.88
C CYS A 159 -15.60 5.72 9.22
N PRO A 160 -15.19 6.82 9.86
CA PRO A 160 -16.08 7.94 10.18
C PRO A 160 -16.68 8.62 8.94
N PHE A 161 -16.10 8.41 7.77
CA PHE A 161 -16.55 8.99 6.49
C PHE A 161 -17.36 7.99 5.63
N PHE A 162 -17.70 6.81 6.16
CA PHE A 162 -18.37 5.75 5.39
C PHE A 162 -19.62 6.24 4.64
N GLY A 163 -20.50 7.00 5.30
CA GLY A 163 -21.75 7.50 4.71
C GLY A 163 -21.61 8.53 3.59
N GLY A 164 -20.41 9.14 3.44
CA GLY A 164 -20.10 10.16 2.44
C GLY A 164 -18.75 9.91 1.73
N CYS A 165 -18.27 8.68 1.75
CA CYS A 165 -16.98 8.33 1.17
C CYS A 165 -16.98 8.49 -0.36
N ASN A 166 -16.10 9.36 -0.84
CA ASN A 166 -15.87 9.65 -2.26
C ASN A 166 -14.51 9.14 -2.77
N GLU A 167 -13.81 8.31 -1.99
CA GLU A 167 -12.62 7.61 -2.46
C GLU A 167 -12.97 6.56 -3.52
N ASN A 168 -12.05 6.32 -4.42
CA ASN A 168 -12.15 5.30 -5.45
C ASN A 168 -11.36 4.06 -5.03
N GLY A 169 -11.93 2.87 -5.27
CA GLY A 169 -11.25 1.61 -5.07
C GLY A 169 -10.53 1.18 -6.36
N LEU A 170 -9.25 0.87 -6.27
CA LEU A 170 -8.51 0.29 -7.38
C LEU A 170 -7.83 -1.00 -6.95
N VAL A 171 -7.75 -1.95 -7.86
CA VAL A 171 -7.09 -3.24 -7.64
C VAL A 171 -6.04 -3.51 -8.69
N LYS A 172 -5.02 -4.28 -8.32
CA LYS A 172 -4.05 -4.86 -9.22
C LYS A 172 -3.82 -6.31 -8.88
N ARG A 173 -4.01 -7.19 -9.87
CA ARG A 173 -3.61 -8.59 -9.79
C ARG A 173 -2.11 -8.69 -10.07
N LEU A 174 -1.35 -9.30 -9.16
CA LEU A 174 0.08 -9.49 -9.34
C LEU A 174 0.33 -10.76 -10.18
N GLU A 175 0.91 -10.58 -11.36
CA GLU A 175 1.27 -11.70 -12.23
C GLU A 175 2.28 -12.63 -11.55
N GLY A 176 2.14 -13.95 -11.80
CA GLY A 176 3.02 -14.96 -11.24
C GLY A 176 2.78 -15.31 -9.76
N VAL A 177 1.87 -14.64 -9.08
CA VAL A 177 1.45 -14.99 -7.71
C VAL A 177 0.16 -15.82 -7.80
N PRO A 178 0.17 -17.11 -7.43
CA PRO A 178 -1.02 -17.97 -7.50
C PRO A 178 -2.09 -17.53 -6.48
N MET A 179 -3.36 -17.81 -6.75
CA MET A 179 -4.39 -17.68 -5.72
C MET A 179 -4.15 -18.76 -4.66
N PRO A 180 -4.19 -18.40 -3.37
CA PRO A 180 -4.03 -19.37 -2.30
C PRO A 180 -5.16 -20.40 -2.33
N ILE A 181 -4.80 -21.69 -2.15
CA ILE A 181 -5.76 -22.80 -2.10
C ILE A 181 -6.13 -23.07 -0.64
N GLY A 182 -7.43 -23.31 -0.39
CA GLY A 182 -7.90 -23.70 0.94
C GLY A 182 -7.92 -22.57 1.97
N LEU A 183 -7.89 -21.32 1.54
CA LEU A 183 -8.16 -20.20 2.46
C LEU A 183 -9.58 -20.35 3.03
N PRO A 184 -9.76 -20.13 4.35
CA PRO A 184 -11.08 -19.98 4.90
C PRO A 184 -11.76 -18.76 4.27
N GLU A 185 -13.07 -18.84 4.09
CA GLU A 185 -13.84 -17.66 3.67
C GLU A 185 -13.68 -16.52 4.69
N PRO A 186 -13.49 -15.28 4.22
CA PRO A 186 -13.43 -14.17 5.13
C PRO A 186 -14.78 -14.03 5.86
N PRO A 187 -14.77 -13.71 7.17
CA PRO A 187 -16.02 -13.51 7.89
C PRO A 187 -16.82 -12.38 7.23
N PRO A 188 -18.16 -12.48 7.21
CA PRO A 188 -18.99 -11.42 6.66
C PRO A 188 -18.72 -10.10 7.39
N ALA A 189 -18.83 -9.00 6.66
CA ALA A 189 -18.68 -7.67 7.24
C ALA A 189 -19.73 -7.47 8.34
N GLN A 190 -19.28 -7.19 9.56
CA GLN A 190 -20.17 -6.90 10.68
C GLN A 190 -20.54 -5.43 10.65
N VAL A 191 -21.79 -5.14 10.31
CA VAL A 191 -22.33 -3.77 10.39
C VAL A 191 -22.42 -3.38 11.87
N PRO A 192 -21.78 -2.29 12.31
CA PRO A 192 -21.90 -1.81 13.68
C PRO A 192 -23.38 -1.54 14.03
N PRO A 193 -23.84 -1.85 15.25
CA PRO A 193 -25.19 -1.52 15.67
C PRO A 193 -25.41 -0.01 15.56
N GLY A 194 -26.47 0.39 14.87
CA GLY A 194 -26.85 1.80 14.67
C GLY A 194 -26.58 2.36 13.28
N ILE A 195 -25.90 1.65 12.39
CA ILE A 195 -25.82 1.99 10.96
C ILE A 195 -26.95 1.24 10.24
N ARG A 196 -28.02 1.94 9.93
CA ARG A 196 -29.11 1.51 9.03
C ARG A 196 -29.29 2.54 7.92
#